data_441d59b48739e300a83af67b7eed1a05
#
_entry.id   441d59b48739e300a83af67b7eed1a05
#
_cell.length_a   1.000
_cell.length_b   1.000
_cell.length_c   1.000
_cell.angle_alpha   90.00
_cell.angle_beta   90.00
_cell.angle_gamma   90.00
#
_symmetry.space_group_name_H-M   'P 1'
#
loop_
_entity.id
_entity.type
_entity.pdbx_description
1 polymer ?
#
loop_
_entity_poly.entity_id
_entity_poly.type
_entity_poly.pdbx_seq_one_letter_code
_entity_poly.pdbx_strand_id
1 'polypeptide(L)'
;MQALKKVEANKGSCGVDGMETSELRAYFKSNPGKLTEQILQGTFKPSPIRRVYIPKDNGEQRPLGIPTVIDRFVQQAIALVLSEEYEKIFVDHSYGFRPNRDCRQAVRRAMEHIREGYEWVIDIDLRKFFDTVNHDFLVQLLSRRIKDGRVISLIHKFLRAPISEEGKVGKANRLGCPQGGVISPVCANVVLHELDIKLREKNMRACRYADDAVIFCRSRKAAERALKWIKKFIESKLHLRVNEDKTKILKVGSPDVQFLGFSFTTKVSKAKKMKFPQYRYFPTVHVKKRKKLKESLRILLDRRARGGIDRIKRKLRLKLRGWANYFKKAVPISWVQDLDSWIRRRVRQLLWKQWKKPANRYRELKLRWNKAPNVEKFAYSSNRYWHIVTCRPLQTGLGNNVLESEGWYSLEKALRTASGT
;
A
#
# COMPACT_ATOMS: atom_id res chain seq x y z
N MET A 1 25.34 -2.78 12.06
CA MET A 1 24.61 -4.09 12.11
C MET A 1 23.09 -3.98 11.78
N GLN A 2 22.35 -3.00 12.32
CA GLN A 2 20.90 -2.84 12.02
C GLN A 2 20.60 -2.57 10.53
N ALA A 3 21.37 -1.71 9.88
CA ALA A 3 21.21 -1.41 8.45
C ALA A 3 21.37 -2.66 7.57
N LEU A 4 22.39 -3.48 7.85
CA LEU A 4 22.64 -4.74 7.16
C LEU A 4 21.41 -5.67 7.25
N LYS A 5 20.93 -5.92 8.47
CA LYS A 5 19.74 -6.77 8.69
C LYS A 5 18.50 -6.27 7.93
N LYS A 6 18.29 -4.94 7.88
CA LYS A 6 17.15 -4.36 7.15
C LYS A 6 17.27 -4.53 5.63
N VAL A 7 18.48 -4.33 5.06
CA VAL A 7 18.71 -4.52 3.62
C VAL A 7 18.51 -5.97 3.22
N GLU A 8 19.06 -6.92 3.99
CA GLU A 8 18.89 -8.36 3.76
C GLU A 8 17.42 -8.81 3.87
N ALA A 9 16.71 -8.34 4.91
CA ALA A 9 15.32 -8.68 5.13
C ALA A 9 14.39 -8.18 3.99
N ASN A 10 14.74 -7.07 3.34
CA ASN A 10 13.95 -6.50 2.25
C ASN A 10 14.02 -7.31 0.94
N LYS A 11 15.04 -8.15 0.74
CA LYS A 11 15.22 -9.02 -0.45
C LYS A 11 14.93 -8.29 -1.78
N GLY A 12 15.34 -7.03 -1.88
CA GLY A 12 15.08 -6.20 -3.06
C GLY A 12 15.98 -6.59 -4.24
N SER A 13 15.51 -6.30 -5.46
CA SER A 13 16.26 -6.57 -6.70
C SER A 13 17.62 -5.88 -6.73
N CYS A 14 18.57 -6.42 -7.50
CA CYS A 14 19.90 -5.84 -7.71
C CYS A 14 19.87 -4.46 -8.39
N GLY A 15 20.91 -3.66 -8.16
CA GLY A 15 21.13 -2.38 -8.85
C GLY A 15 21.67 -2.55 -10.27
N VAL A 16 22.48 -1.57 -10.73
CA VAL A 16 23.17 -1.60 -12.03
C VAL A 16 24.33 -2.58 -12.04
N ASP A 17 24.86 -2.91 -10.88
CA ASP A 17 26.01 -3.82 -10.65
C ASP A 17 25.63 -5.30 -10.63
N GLY A 18 24.33 -5.61 -10.65
CA GLY A 18 23.84 -6.99 -10.58
C GLY A 18 23.97 -7.66 -9.20
N MET A 19 24.60 -7.02 -8.21
CA MET A 19 24.80 -7.56 -6.88
C MET A 19 23.48 -7.82 -6.13
N GLU A 20 23.32 -9.01 -5.56
CA GLU A 20 22.16 -9.37 -4.75
C GLU A 20 22.35 -9.03 -3.27
N THR A 21 21.24 -8.90 -2.52
CA THR A 21 21.27 -8.61 -1.08
C THR A 21 21.93 -9.70 -0.25
N SER A 22 21.92 -10.94 -0.74
CA SER A 22 22.58 -12.12 -0.14
C SER A 22 24.11 -12.02 -0.15
N GLU A 23 24.67 -11.29 -1.10
CA GLU A 23 26.13 -11.16 -1.31
C GLU A 23 26.76 -10.06 -0.43
N LEU A 24 25.93 -9.21 0.20
CA LEU A 24 26.42 -8.05 0.97
C LEU A 24 27.37 -8.42 2.12
N ARG A 25 27.13 -9.55 2.80
CA ARG A 25 28.04 -10.02 3.87
C ARG A 25 29.38 -10.47 3.33
N ALA A 26 29.40 -11.19 2.20
CA ALA A 26 30.63 -11.64 1.55
C ALA A 26 31.44 -10.41 1.10
N TYR A 27 30.80 -9.42 0.52
CA TYR A 27 31.45 -8.16 0.15
C TYR A 27 32.16 -7.49 1.33
N PHE A 28 31.53 -7.38 2.50
CA PHE A 28 32.16 -6.76 3.68
C PHE A 28 33.30 -7.58 4.23
N LYS A 29 33.25 -8.92 4.14
CA LYS A 29 34.36 -9.80 4.53
C LYS A 29 35.59 -9.63 3.63
N SER A 30 35.36 -9.46 2.32
CA SER A 30 36.43 -9.28 1.33
C SER A 30 36.96 -7.83 1.27
N ASN A 31 36.25 -6.86 1.82
CA ASN A 31 36.59 -5.43 1.80
C ASN A 31 36.46 -4.81 3.21
N PRO A 32 37.21 -5.31 4.21
CA PRO A 32 37.14 -4.83 5.58
C PRO A 32 37.53 -3.33 5.66
N GLY A 33 36.68 -2.50 6.27
CA GLY A 33 36.96 -1.08 6.49
C GLY A 33 36.87 -0.16 5.28
N LYS A 34 37.00 -0.65 4.05
CA LYS A 34 37.06 0.16 2.81
C LYS A 34 35.90 1.14 2.66
N LEU A 35 34.68 0.68 2.86
CA LEU A 35 33.48 1.53 2.76
C LEU A 35 33.48 2.64 3.84
N THR A 36 33.86 2.27 5.07
CA THR A 36 33.93 3.23 6.19
C THR A 36 34.98 4.30 5.91
N GLU A 37 36.14 3.91 5.43
CA GLU A 37 37.24 4.82 5.06
C GLU A 37 36.78 5.78 3.96
N GLN A 38 36.19 5.28 2.88
CA GLN A 38 35.68 6.13 1.79
C GLN A 38 34.63 7.15 2.28
N ILE A 39 33.77 6.75 3.22
CA ILE A 39 32.76 7.66 3.79
C ILE A 39 33.45 8.72 4.67
N LEU A 40 34.39 8.34 5.53
CA LEU A 40 35.10 9.25 6.42
C LEU A 40 35.95 10.25 5.66
N GLN A 41 36.63 9.82 4.59
CA GLN A 41 37.42 10.67 3.71
C GLN A 41 36.54 11.48 2.72
N GLY A 42 35.22 11.24 2.66
CA GLY A 42 34.34 11.91 1.71
C GLY A 42 34.52 11.50 0.25
N THR A 43 35.29 10.43 -0.02
CA THR A 43 35.56 9.93 -1.38
C THR A 43 34.48 9.02 -1.93
N PHE A 44 33.54 8.54 -1.08
CA PHE A 44 32.44 7.69 -1.49
C PHE A 44 31.57 8.37 -2.57
N LYS A 45 31.35 7.66 -3.67
CA LYS A 45 30.49 8.09 -4.79
C LYS A 45 29.35 7.08 -4.99
N PRO A 46 28.07 7.49 -4.86
CA PRO A 46 26.94 6.63 -5.19
C PRO A 46 26.98 6.16 -6.64
N SER A 47 26.61 4.91 -6.85
CA SER A 47 26.46 4.32 -8.18
C SER A 47 25.22 4.87 -8.90
N PRO A 48 25.14 4.75 -10.24
CA PRO A 48 23.94 5.08 -10.98
C PRO A 48 22.74 4.25 -10.50
N ILE A 49 21.56 4.85 -10.49
CA ILE A 49 20.32 4.23 -10.03
C ILE A 49 19.63 3.54 -11.22
N ARG A 50 19.40 2.24 -11.16
CA ARG A 50 18.71 1.49 -12.21
C ARG A 50 17.24 1.86 -12.27
N ARG A 51 16.77 2.34 -13.41
CA ARG A 51 15.36 2.68 -13.66
C ARG A 51 14.55 1.44 -14.00
N VAL A 52 13.37 1.30 -13.36
CA VAL A 52 12.38 0.27 -13.66
C VAL A 52 11.00 0.90 -13.66
N TYR A 53 10.12 0.45 -14.54
CA TYR A 53 8.76 0.96 -14.62
C TYR A 53 7.74 -0.04 -14.06
N ILE A 54 6.85 0.44 -13.19
CA ILE A 54 5.74 -0.36 -12.62
C ILE A 54 4.42 0.24 -13.11
N PRO A 55 3.51 -0.58 -13.68
CA PRO A 55 2.21 -0.10 -14.16
C PRO A 55 1.37 0.42 -12.98
N LYS A 56 0.77 1.61 -13.15
CA LYS A 56 -0.23 2.17 -12.27
C LYS A 56 -1.64 1.66 -12.63
N ASP A 57 -2.59 1.87 -11.71
CA ASP A 57 -3.99 1.47 -11.90
C ASP A 57 -4.69 2.18 -13.09
N ASN A 58 -4.20 3.33 -13.52
CA ASN A 58 -4.73 4.14 -14.62
C ASN A 58 -4.01 3.87 -15.97
N GLY A 59 -3.16 2.85 -16.04
CA GLY A 59 -2.40 2.51 -17.26
C GLY A 59 -1.08 3.28 -17.42
N GLU A 60 -0.85 4.36 -16.65
CA GLU A 60 0.44 5.04 -16.63
C GLU A 60 1.51 4.17 -15.97
N GLN A 61 2.76 4.49 -16.23
CA GLN A 61 3.89 3.84 -15.59
C GLN A 61 4.44 4.71 -14.45
N ARG A 62 4.78 4.04 -13.33
CA ARG A 62 5.51 4.66 -12.22
C ARG A 62 6.99 4.34 -12.37
N PRO A 63 7.86 5.34 -12.57
CA PRO A 63 9.28 5.11 -12.57
C PRO A 63 9.77 4.82 -11.15
N LEU A 64 10.48 3.71 -10.96
CA LEU A 64 11.19 3.38 -9.74
C LEU A 64 12.68 3.39 -9.99
N GLY A 65 13.45 3.86 -9.03
CA GLY A 65 14.90 3.77 -9.02
C GLY A 65 15.36 2.67 -8.06
N ILE A 66 16.23 1.80 -8.52
CA ILE A 66 16.82 0.74 -7.70
C ILE A 66 18.31 1.06 -7.54
N PRO A 67 18.75 1.59 -6.36
CA PRO A 67 20.16 1.77 -6.04
C PRO A 67 20.87 0.43 -5.89
N THR A 68 22.19 0.40 -5.98
CA THR A 68 23.01 -0.78 -5.68
C THR A 68 22.80 -1.24 -4.23
N VAL A 69 23.17 -2.47 -3.92
CA VAL A 69 23.01 -3.01 -2.56
C VAL A 69 23.88 -2.24 -1.55
N ILE A 70 25.09 -1.84 -1.96
CA ILE A 70 26.00 -1.03 -1.16
C ILE A 70 25.39 0.34 -0.89
N ASP A 71 24.89 1.03 -1.93
CA ASP A 71 24.21 2.31 -1.77
C ASP A 71 23.00 2.21 -0.84
N ARG A 72 22.20 1.15 -0.97
CA ARG A 72 21.06 0.90 -0.07
C ARG A 72 21.49 0.69 1.37
N PHE A 73 22.64 0.03 1.59
CA PHE A 73 23.18 -0.15 2.93
C PHE A 73 23.59 1.19 3.55
N VAL A 74 24.32 2.03 2.82
CA VAL A 74 24.71 3.37 3.29
C VAL A 74 23.50 4.25 3.53
N GLN A 75 22.56 4.29 2.58
CA GLN A 75 21.30 5.02 2.74
C GLN A 75 20.49 4.52 3.94
N GLN A 76 20.49 3.20 4.21
CA GLN A 76 19.78 2.63 5.36
C GLN A 76 20.42 3.04 6.69
N ALA A 77 21.75 3.12 6.76
CA ALA A 77 22.45 3.60 7.94
C ALA A 77 22.08 5.07 8.22
N ILE A 78 22.13 5.92 7.20
CA ILE A 78 21.72 7.33 7.29
C ILE A 78 20.24 7.43 7.68
N ALA A 79 19.35 6.69 7.03
CA ALA A 79 17.91 6.74 7.30
C ALA A 79 17.55 6.34 8.74
N LEU A 80 18.32 5.43 9.36
CA LEU A 80 18.13 5.05 10.76
C LEU A 80 18.39 6.24 11.68
N VAL A 81 19.53 6.90 11.53
CA VAL A 81 19.92 8.07 12.34
C VAL A 81 18.96 9.23 12.10
N LEU A 82 18.66 9.55 10.84
CA LEU A 82 17.70 10.62 10.49
C LEU A 82 16.32 10.34 11.08
N SER A 83 15.83 9.10 11.00
CA SER A 83 14.52 8.75 11.53
C SER A 83 14.45 8.95 13.05
N GLU A 84 15.49 8.61 13.78
CA GLU A 84 15.57 8.80 15.23
C GLU A 84 15.58 10.29 15.60
N GLU A 85 16.41 11.09 14.91
CA GLU A 85 16.51 12.52 15.17
C GLU A 85 15.24 13.31 14.81
N TYR A 86 14.64 12.99 13.68
CA TYR A 86 13.45 13.68 13.22
C TYR A 86 12.16 13.21 13.90
N GLU A 87 12.12 11.96 14.43
CA GLU A 87 10.97 11.47 15.21
C GLU A 87 10.68 12.35 16.44
N LYS A 88 11.72 12.95 17.01
CA LYS A 88 11.63 13.88 18.18
C LYS A 88 10.83 15.14 17.87
N ILE A 89 10.71 15.55 16.60
CA ILE A 89 10.10 16.83 16.20
C ILE A 89 8.89 16.68 15.26
N PHE A 90 8.77 15.54 14.57
CA PHE A 90 7.66 15.37 13.66
C PHE A 90 6.31 15.51 14.35
N VAL A 91 5.42 16.28 13.73
CA VAL A 91 4.08 16.55 14.26
C VAL A 91 3.23 15.27 14.31
N ASP A 92 2.34 15.17 15.30
CA ASP A 92 1.54 13.97 15.57
C ASP A 92 0.56 13.59 14.45
N HIS A 93 0.13 14.53 13.64
CA HIS A 93 -0.77 14.27 12.53
C HIS A 93 -0.08 13.73 11.26
N SER A 94 1.25 13.52 11.29
CA SER A 94 2.04 12.86 10.25
C SER A 94 2.29 11.39 10.62
N TYR A 95 1.93 10.46 9.73
CA TYR A 95 1.94 9.02 10.02
C TYR A 95 2.83 8.21 9.06
N GLY A 96 2.96 8.61 7.81
CA GLY A 96 3.67 7.84 6.79
C GLY A 96 5.18 7.76 7.02
N PHE A 97 5.78 6.59 6.80
CA PHE A 97 7.22 6.36 6.89
C PHE A 97 7.85 6.64 8.25
N ARG A 98 7.06 6.63 9.32
CA ARG A 98 7.53 6.83 10.70
C ARG A 98 7.46 5.54 11.50
N PRO A 99 8.42 5.31 12.44
CA PRO A 99 8.40 4.13 13.30
C PRO A 99 7.12 4.13 14.18
N ASN A 100 6.56 2.95 14.41
CA ASN A 100 5.37 2.74 15.25
C ASN A 100 4.11 3.50 14.79
N ARG A 101 4.10 4.03 13.56
CA ARG A 101 2.95 4.70 12.94
C ARG A 101 2.42 3.90 11.76
N ASP A 102 1.10 3.80 11.64
CA ASP A 102 0.47 3.06 10.55
C ASP A 102 -0.73 3.82 9.93
N CYS A 103 -1.17 3.34 8.78
CA CYS A 103 -2.31 3.94 8.05
C CYS A 103 -3.62 3.85 8.84
N ARG A 104 -3.78 2.87 9.74
CA ARG A 104 -5.00 2.72 10.57
C ARG A 104 -5.05 3.77 11.67
N GLN A 105 -3.90 4.17 12.21
CA GLN A 105 -3.82 5.29 13.15
C GLN A 105 -4.21 6.59 12.45
N ALA A 106 -3.72 6.84 11.23
CA ALA A 106 -4.11 8.00 10.42
C ALA A 106 -5.63 8.05 10.16
N VAL A 107 -6.21 6.90 9.75
CA VAL A 107 -7.67 6.80 9.53
C VAL A 107 -8.46 6.98 10.83
N ARG A 108 -7.96 6.48 11.96
CA ARG A 108 -8.59 6.69 13.28
C ARG A 108 -8.60 8.18 13.62
N ARG A 109 -7.48 8.86 13.44
CA ARG A 109 -7.39 10.31 13.68
C ARG A 109 -8.32 11.11 12.78
N ALA A 110 -8.40 10.73 11.50
CA ALA A 110 -9.38 11.32 10.57
C ALA A 110 -10.83 11.14 11.07
N MET A 111 -11.15 9.94 11.59
CA MET A 111 -12.48 9.69 12.19
C MET A 111 -12.74 10.54 13.45
N GLU A 112 -11.74 10.81 14.27
CA GLU A 112 -11.86 11.69 15.43
C GLU A 112 -12.23 13.10 15.00
N HIS A 113 -11.54 13.67 14.00
CA HIS A 113 -11.88 14.98 13.45
C HIS A 113 -13.30 15.04 12.86
N ILE A 114 -13.73 14.00 12.15
CA ILE A 114 -15.09 13.91 11.63
C ILE A 114 -16.13 13.90 12.77
N ARG A 115 -15.84 13.18 13.87
CA ARG A 115 -16.72 13.12 15.06
C ARG A 115 -16.78 14.44 15.82
N GLU A 116 -15.72 15.24 15.76
CA GLU A 116 -15.66 16.61 16.30
C GLU A 116 -16.46 17.61 15.44
N GLY A 117 -17.15 17.16 14.37
CA GLY A 117 -17.98 17.98 13.50
C GLY A 117 -17.26 18.63 12.31
N TYR A 118 -16.04 18.19 11.99
CA TYR A 118 -15.32 18.65 10.81
C TYR A 118 -15.73 17.81 9.59
N GLU A 119 -16.82 18.18 8.93
CA GLU A 119 -17.42 17.38 7.85
C GLU A 119 -16.99 17.78 6.43
N TRP A 120 -16.10 18.73 6.28
CA TRP A 120 -15.53 19.10 4.98
C TRP A 120 -14.07 18.70 4.91
N VAL A 121 -13.68 18.01 3.84
CA VAL A 121 -12.34 17.46 3.63
C VAL A 121 -11.70 18.13 2.44
N ILE A 122 -10.50 18.65 2.64
CA ILE A 122 -9.59 19.02 1.57
C ILE A 122 -8.69 17.81 1.35
N ASP A 123 -8.80 17.20 0.19
CA ASP A 123 -7.92 16.12 -0.27
C ASP A 123 -6.83 16.75 -1.15
N ILE A 124 -5.58 16.73 -0.68
CA ILE A 124 -4.46 17.39 -1.34
C ILE A 124 -3.59 16.34 -2.03
N ASP A 125 -3.43 16.47 -3.35
CA ASP A 125 -2.51 15.68 -4.16
C ASP A 125 -1.37 16.60 -4.65
N LEU A 126 -0.12 16.18 -4.43
CA LEU A 126 1.06 16.89 -4.90
C LEU A 126 1.49 16.36 -6.27
N ARG A 127 1.75 17.27 -7.20
CA ARG A 127 2.15 16.90 -8.56
C ARG A 127 3.57 16.34 -8.59
N LYS A 128 3.70 15.02 -8.84
CA LYS A 128 5.02 14.35 -8.94
C LYS A 128 5.96 14.69 -7.78
N PHE A 129 5.45 14.66 -6.56
CA PHE A 129 6.15 15.13 -5.36
C PHE A 129 7.60 14.65 -5.30
N PHE A 130 7.82 13.33 -5.35
CA PHE A 130 9.17 12.77 -5.26
C PHE A 130 10.11 13.22 -6.39
N ASP A 131 9.59 13.60 -7.55
CA ASP A 131 10.38 14.01 -8.71
C ASP A 131 10.70 15.53 -8.70
N THR A 132 10.06 16.30 -7.80
CA THR A 132 10.13 17.78 -7.80
C THR A 132 10.74 18.38 -6.54
N VAL A 133 11.15 17.57 -5.56
CA VAL A 133 11.81 18.07 -4.35
C VAL A 133 13.09 18.83 -4.73
N ASN A 134 13.20 20.08 -4.29
CA ASN A 134 14.39 20.89 -4.49
C ASN A 134 15.51 20.42 -3.57
N HIS A 135 16.67 20.10 -4.12
CA HIS A 135 17.81 19.55 -3.35
C HIS A 135 18.39 20.57 -2.39
N ASP A 136 18.57 21.83 -2.82
CA ASP A 136 19.17 22.88 -1.99
C ASP A 136 18.27 23.21 -0.80
N PHE A 137 16.95 23.28 -1.04
CA PHE A 137 15.97 23.47 0.02
C PHE A 137 15.98 22.30 1.01
N LEU A 138 15.99 21.05 0.54
CA LEU A 138 16.07 19.88 1.40
C LEU A 138 17.37 19.86 2.21
N VAL A 139 18.52 20.16 1.59
CA VAL A 139 19.82 20.25 2.25
C VAL A 139 19.79 21.35 3.33
N GLN A 140 19.23 22.53 3.03
CA GLN A 140 19.04 23.59 4.01
C GLN A 140 18.22 23.12 5.22
N LEU A 141 17.11 22.40 5.00
CA LEU A 141 16.29 21.86 6.08
C LEU A 141 17.05 20.84 6.93
N LEU A 142 17.79 19.94 6.28
CA LEU A 142 18.61 18.94 6.97
C LEU A 142 19.71 19.60 7.80
N SER A 143 20.39 20.63 7.29
CA SER A 143 21.48 21.33 7.95
C SER A 143 21.05 22.13 9.19
N ARG A 144 19.76 22.39 9.36
CA ARG A 144 19.23 22.99 10.60
C ARG A 144 19.49 22.06 11.81
N ARG A 145 19.49 20.74 11.60
CA ARG A 145 19.65 19.74 12.67
C ARG A 145 20.93 18.95 12.58
N ILE A 146 21.36 18.60 11.38
CA ILE A 146 22.57 17.80 11.17
C ILE A 146 23.74 18.76 10.96
N LYS A 147 24.67 18.75 11.91
CA LYS A 147 25.85 19.65 11.88
C LYS A 147 27.04 19.02 11.18
N ASP A 148 27.06 17.69 10.98
CA ASP A 148 28.14 17.01 10.24
C ASP A 148 27.97 17.25 8.73
N GLY A 149 28.82 18.10 8.18
CA GLY A 149 28.83 18.42 6.74
C GLY A 149 29.12 17.22 5.85
N ARG A 150 29.81 16.18 6.35
CA ARG A 150 30.10 14.94 5.59
C ARG A 150 28.80 14.17 5.35
N VAL A 151 27.94 14.07 6.37
CA VAL A 151 26.62 13.43 6.24
C VAL A 151 25.74 14.20 5.25
N ILE A 152 25.70 15.52 5.35
CA ILE A 152 24.94 16.38 4.42
C ILE A 152 25.46 16.21 2.99
N SER A 153 26.78 16.25 2.79
CA SER A 153 27.41 16.04 1.48
C SER A 153 27.06 14.66 0.91
N LEU A 154 27.07 13.62 1.74
CA LEU A 154 26.75 12.26 1.33
C LEU A 154 25.28 12.13 0.92
N ILE A 155 24.36 12.71 1.68
CA ILE A 155 22.92 12.78 1.30
C ILE A 155 22.77 13.50 -0.04
N HIS A 156 23.43 14.65 -0.21
CA HIS A 156 23.38 15.40 -1.47
C HIS A 156 23.90 14.59 -2.65
N LYS A 157 25.01 13.83 -2.47
CA LYS A 157 25.51 12.91 -3.49
C LYS A 157 24.47 11.84 -3.89
N PHE A 158 23.74 11.25 -2.93
CA PHE A 158 22.67 10.31 -3.21
C PHE A 158 21.50 10.92 -3.98
N LEU A 159 21.11 12.15 -3.65
CA LEU A 159 20.06 12.87 -4.38
C LEU A 159 20.45 13.14 -5.83
N ARG A 160 21.73 13.44 -6.08
CA ARG A 160 22.28 13.74 -7.41
C ARG A 160 22.72 12.52 -8.19
N ALA A 161 22.64 11.32 -7.62
CA ALA A 161 23.04 10.09 -8.31
C ALA A 161 22.36 9.98 -9.69
N PRO A 162 23.10 9.74 -10.78
CA PRO A 162 22.54 9.63 -12.11
C PRO A 162 21.61 8.43 -12.23
N ILE A 163 20.67 8.50 -13.17
CA ILE A 163 19.74 7.42 -13.45
C ILE A 163 20.27 6.63 -14.65
N SER A 164 20.31 5.31 -14.51
CA SER A 164 20.61 4.39 -15.61
C SER A 164 19.32 3.78 -16.14
N GLU A 165 19.06 3.97 -17.42
CA GLU A 165 17.90 3.43 -18.13
C GLU A 165 18.40 2.63 -19.34
N GLU A 166 18.01 1.35 -19.42
CA GLU A 166 18.43 0.42 -20.48
C GLU A 166 19.97 0.41 -20.71
N GLY A 167 20.74 0.50 -19.63
CA GLY A 167 22.20 0.51 -19.66
C GLY A 167 22.83 1.87 -19.97
N LYS A 168 22.06 2.88 -20.34
CA LYS A 168 22.56 4.23 -20.58
C LYS A 168 22.50 5.06 -19.30
N VAL A 169 23.62 5.64 -18.90
CA VAL A 169 23.71 6.50 -17.72
C VAL A 169 23.42 7.95 -18.11
N GLY A 170 22.39 8.52 -17.51
CA GLY A 170 22.01 9.92 -17.70
C GLY A 170 22.90 10.92 -16.96
N LYS A 171 22.55 12.19 -17.06
CA LYS A 171 23.19 13.27 -16.29
C LYS A 171 22.81 13.18 -14.81
N ALA A 172 23.60 13.81 -13.95
CA ALA A 172 23.32 13.96 -12.53
C ALA A 172 21.93 14.58 -12.31
N ASN A 173 21.18 14.02 -11.38
CA ASN A 173 19.85 14.49 -11.06
C ASN A 173 19.92 15.88 -10.37
N ARG A 174 19.09 16.82 -10.78
CA ARG A 174 19.06 18.19 -10.21
C ARG A 174 17.89 18.43 -9.27
N LEU A 175 16.85 17.62 -9.38
CA LEU A 175 15.62 17.71 -8.58
C LEU A 175 15.11 16.32 -8.21
N GLY A 176 14.40 16.24 -7.12
CA GLY A 176 13.67 15.08 -6.70
C GLY A 176 14.45 14.10 -5.84
N CYS A 177 13.72 13.30 -5.10
CA CYS A 177 14.23 12.15 -4.36
C CYS A 177 13.87 10.88 -5.16
N PRO A 178 14.86 10.07 -5.58
CA PRO A 178 14.58 8.88 -6.38
C PRO A 178 13.53 7.97 -5.71
N GLN A 179 12.42 7.68 -6.42
CA GLN A 179 11.40 6.76 -5.91
C GLN A 179 12.01 5.35 -5.82
N GLY A 180 12.17 4.83 -4.58
CA GLY A 180 12.84 3.55 -4.30
C GLY A 180 14.18 3.71 -3.58
N GLY A 181 14.72 4.91 -3.46
CA GLY A 181 15.84 5.22 -2.56
C GLY A 181 15.41 5.03 -1.10
N VAL A 182 16.29 4.44 -0.28
CA VAL A 182 15.98 4.14 1.13
C VAL A 182 15.84 5.38 2.00
N ILE A 183 16.59 6.44 1.69
CA ILE A 183 16.49 7.71 2.41
C ILE A 183 15.33 8.60 1.93
N SER A 184 14.80 8.37 0.73
CA SER A 184 13.78 9.22 0.10
C SER A 184 12.52 9.43 0.97
N PRO A 185 12.00 8.42 1.69
CA PRO A 185 10.86 8.60 2.58
C PRO A 185 11.11 9.57 3.74
N VAL A 186 12.31 9.53 4.34
CA VAL A 186 12.67 10.43 5.43
C VAL A 186 12.85 11.86 4.89
N CYS A 187 13.55 12.00 3.76
CA CYS A 187 13.72 13.30 3.09
C CYS A 187 12.37 13.94 2.72
N ALA A 188 11.43 13.12 2.21
CA ALA A 188 10.07 13.54 1.93
C ALA A 188 9.35 14.08 3.17
N ASN A 189 9.47 13.37 4.30
CA ASN A 189 8.88 13.81 5.56
C ASN A 189 9.53 15.09 6.09
N VAL A 190 10.84 15.28 5.92
CA VAL A 190 11.55 16.52 6.32
C VAL A 190 10.99 17.73 5.57
N VAL A 191 10.81 17.63 4.25
CA VAL A 191 10.22 18.71 3.45
C VAL A 191 8.78 19.02 3.87
N LEU A 192 7.95 17.97 4.00
CA LEU A 192 6.53 18.14 4.31
C LEU A 192 6.28 18.52 5.78
N HIS A 193 7.26 18.32 6.66
CA HIS A 193 7.19 18.74 8.05
C HIS A 193 7.04 20.27 8.19
N GLU A 194 7.59 21.06 7.28
CA GLU A 194 7.39 22.51 7.25
C GLU A 194 5.90 22.87 7.08
N LEU A 195 5.18 22.11 6.25
CA LEU A 195 3.71 22.24 6.13
C LEU A 195 3.01 21.77 7.43
N ASP A 196 3.44 20.65 7.98
CA ASP A 196 2.83 20.09 9.20
C ASP A 196 2.92 21.06 10.37
N ILE A 197 4.08 21.73 10.56
CA ILE A 197 4.26 22.78 11.58
C ILE A 197 3.24 23.90 11.37
N LYS A 198 3.11 24.39 10.15
CA LYS A 198 2.20 25.49 9.83
C LYS A 198 0.72 25.14 9.98
N LEU A 199 0.36 23.91 9.65
CA LEU A 199 -1.00 23.39 9.88
C LEU A 199 -1.30 23.31 11.40
N ARG A 200 -0.33 22.89 12.22
CA ARG A 200 -0.43 22.85 13.68
C ARG A 200 -0.54 24.25 14.27
N GLU A 201 0.33 25.19 13.88
CA GLU A 201 0.30 26.59 14.33
C GLU A 201 -1.04 27.26 14.06
N LYS A 202 -1.66 26.95 12.91
CA LYS A 202 -3.00 27.44 12.56
C LYS A 202 -4.15 26.60 13.15
N ASN A 203 -3.85 25.64 14.03
CA ASN A 203 -4.80 24.74 14.65
C ASN A 203 -5.72 24.03 13.64
N MET A 204 -5.20 23.73 12.43
CA MET A 204 -5.91 23.00 11.41
C MET A 204 -5.94 21.50 11.73
N ARG A 205 -7.08 20.87 11.52
CA ARG A 205 -7.27 19.42 11.73
C ARG A 205 -6.77 18.68 10.49
N ALA A 206 -5.58 18.09 10.56
CA ALA A 206 -4.93 17.43 9.44
C ALA A 206 -4.58 15.97 9.75
N CYS A 207 -4.49 15.15 8.70
CA CYS A 207 -3.91 13.81 8.75
C CYS A 207 -3.07 13.64 7.48
N ARG A 208 -1.78 13.36 7.65
CA ARG A 208 -0.86 13.14 6.52
C ARG A 208 -0.23 11.74 6.59
N TYR A 209 -0.20 11.07 5.47
CA TYR A 209 0.52 9.80 5.30
C TYR A 209 1.42 9.89 4.06
N ALA A 210 2.70 10.16 4.24
CA ALA A 210 3.62 10.51 3.18
C ALA A 210 3.18 11.79 2.44
N ASP A 211 2.98 11.71 1.13
CA ASP A 211 2.46 12.77 0.26
C ASP A 211 0.92 12.87 0.24
N ASP A 212 0.22 11.88 0.80
CA ASP A 212 -1.25 11.83 0.87
C ASP A 212 -1.73 12.59 2.13
N ALA A 213 -2.34 13.75 1.95
CA ALA A 213 -2.75 14.64 3.04
C ALA A 213 -4.21 15.06 2.94
N VAL A 214 -4.92 14.95 4.07
CA VAL A 214 -6.30 15.41 4.21
C VAL A 214 -6.42 16.40 5.34
N ILE A 215 -7.12 17.52 5.09
CA ILE A 215 -7.38 18.57 6.08
C ILE A 215 -8.89 18.69 6.28
N PHE A 216 -9.33 18.72 7.52
CA PHE A 216 -10.74 18.74 7.90
C PHE A 216 -11.17 20.12 8.32
N CYS A 217 -12.34 20.56 7.80
CA CYS A 217 -12.93 21.87 8.07
C CYS A 217 -14.40 21.73 8.47
N ARG A 218 -14.93 22.71 9.22
CA ARG A 218 -16.34 22.72 9.64
C ARG A 218 -17.30 23.16 8.53
N SER A 219 -16.85 24.01 7.61
CA SER A 219 -17.65 24.52 6.50
C SER A 219 -16.91 24.53 5.19
N ARG A 220 -17.63 24.57 4.07
CA ARG A 220 -17.07 24.66 2.72
C ARG A 220 -16.25 25.96 2.54
N LYS A 221 -16.80 27.08 3.00
CA LYS A 221 -16.09 28.40 2.95
C LYS A 221 -14.77 28.36 3.72
N ALA A 222 -14.72 27.67 4.89
CA ALA A 222 -13.49 27.48 5.64
C ALA A 222 -12.49 26.61 4.87
N ALA A 223 -12.95 25.54 4.22
CA ALA A 223 -12.12 24.69 3.40
C ALA A 223 -11.53 25.43 2.18
N GLU A 224 -12.34 26.25 1.51
CA GLU A 224 -11.86 27.06 0.37
C GLU A 224 -10.75 28.06 0.78
N ARG A 225 -10.94 28.76 1.90
CA ARG A 225 -9.91 29.66 2.46
C ARG A 225 -8.65 28.89 2.86
N ALA A 226 -8.81 27.76 3.51
CA ALA A 226 -7.70 26.90 3.93
C ALA A 226 -6.91 26.40 2.72
N LEU A 227 -7.59 25.89 1.69
CA LEU A 227 -6.96 25.40 0.46
C LEU A 227 -6.16 26.50 -0.25
N LYS A 228 -6.73 27.72 -0.38
CA LYS A 228 -6.03 28.86 -1.00
C LYS A 228 -4.72 29.16 -0.26
N TRP A 229 -4.76 29.19 1.07
CA TRP A 229 -3.58 29.43 1.89
C TRP A 229 -2.56 28.28 1.77
N ILE A 230 -3.00 27.01 1.87
CA ILE A 230 -2.13 25.84 1.78
C ILE A 230 -1.44 25.80 0.42
N LYS A 231 -2.17 26.02 -0.67
CA LYS A 231 -1.62 26.09 -2.02
C LYS A 231 -0.51 27.14 -2.12
N LYS A 232 -0.79 28.37 -1.67
CA LYS A 232 0.22 29.44 -1.65
C LYS A 232 1.46 29.05 -0.84
N PHE A 233 1.28 28.41 0.32
CA PHE A 233 2.41 27.98 1.17
C PHE A 233 3.25 26.89 0.48
N ILE A 234 2.61 25.85 -0.08
CA ILE A 234 3.28 24.76 -0.79
C ILE A 234 4.09 25.28 -1.97
N GLU A 235 3.51 26.18 -2.77
CA GLU A 235 4.16 26.71 -3.97
C GLU A 235 5.27 27.70 -3.65
N SER A 236 5.03 28.64 -2.72
CA SER A 236 6.00 29.71 -2.43
C SER A 236 7.09 29.35 -1.43
N LYS A 237 6.84 28.40 -0.52
CA LYS A 237 7.76 28.04 0.56
C LYS A 237 8.39 26.67 0.42
N LEU A 238 7.65 25.69 -0.10
CA LEU A 238 8.18 24.35 -0.30
C LEU A 238 8.69 24.11 -1.72
N HIS A 239 8.44 25.05 -2.64
CA HIS A 239 8.79 24.94 -4.07
C HIS A 239 8.19 23.69 -4.73
N LEU A 240 7.02 23.25 -4.25
CA LEU A 240 6.27 22.11 -4.77
C LEU A 240 5.03 22.60 -5.52
N ARG A 241 4.42 21.75 -6.31
CA ARG A 241 3.19 22.08 -7.04
C ARG A 241 2.01 21.22 -6.58
N VAL A 242 0.88 21.85 -6.34
CA VAL A 242 -0.38 21.15 -6.08
C VAL A 242 -0.96 20.64 -7.40
N ASN A 243 -1.47 19.44 -7.40
CA ASN A 243 -2.20 18.86 -8.54
C ASN A 243 -3.66 19.33 -8.48
N GLU A 244 -3.98 20.33 -9.28
CA GLU A 244 -5.31 20.97 -9.27
C GLU A 244 -6.43 20.01 -9.72
N ASP A 245 -6.14 19.12 -10.66
CA ASP A 245 -7.12 18.16 -11.20
C ASP A 245 -7.57 17.12 -10.14
N LYS A 246 -6.67 16.80 -9.21
CA LYS A 246 -6.91 15.79 -8.19
C LYS A 246 -7.26 16.36 -6.83
N THR A 247 -6.76 17.55 -6.50
CA THR A 247 -7.06 18.24 -5.24
C THR A 247 -8.51 18.67 -5.21
N LYS A 248 -9.24 18.25 -4.16
CA LYS A 248 -10.69 18.45 -4.08
C LYS A 248 -11.13 18.86 -2.69
N ILE A 249 -12.19 19.67 -2.64
CA ILE A 249 -12.95 19.93 -1.42
C ILE A 249 -14.22 19.08 -1.48
N LEU A 250 -14.36 18.16 -0.54
CA LEU A 250 -15.44 17.20 -0.52
C LEU A 250 -16.17 17.21 0.83
N LYS A 251 -17.46 16.92 0.84
CA LYS A 251 -18.19 16.67 2.09
C LYS A 251 -18.00 15.22 2.52
N VAL A 252 -17.73 14.99 3.80
CA VAL A 252 -17.65 13.66 4.39
C VAL A 252 -18.95 12.89 4.09
N GLY A 253 -18.83 11.63 3.67
CA GLY A 253 -19.95 10.82 3.20
C GLY A 253 -20.18 10.86 1.68
N SER A 254 -19.54 11.77 0.96
CA SER A 254 -19.48 11.70 -0.50
C SER A 254 -18.73 10.43 -0.95
N PRO A 255 -19.18 9.77 -2.03
CA PRO A 255 -18.53 8.58 -2.57
C PRO A 255 -17.10 8.83 -3.07
N ASP A 256 -16.76 10.08 -3.36
CA ASP A 256 -15.42 10.47 -3.85
C ASP A 256 -14.40 10.66 -2.73
N VAL A 257 -14.84 10.80 -1.46
CA VAL A 257 -13.92 10.93 -0.33
C VAL A 257 -13.16 9.63 -0.15
N GLN A 258 -11.84 9.72 -0.32
CA GLN A 258 -10.95 8.59 -0.14
C GLN A 258 -9.70 9.04 0.63
N PHE A 259 -9.38 8.36 1.72
CA PHE A 259 -8.10 8.51 2.43
C PHE A 259 -7.53 7.13 2.73
N LEU A 260 -6.33 6.85 2.21
CA LEU A 260 -5.63 5.55 2.37
C LEU A 260 -6.49 4.33 1.98
N GLY A 261 -7.38 4.48 1.00
CA GLY A 261 -8.29 3.43 0.55
C GLY A 261 -9.56 3.26 1.37
N PHE A 262 -9.76 4.09 2.40
CA PHE A 262 -10.99 4.16 3.18
C PHE A 262 -11.87 5.31 2.70
N SER A 263 -13.17 5.18 2.97
CA SER A 263 -14.19 6.23 2.86
C SER A 263 -14.96 6.30 4.17
N PHE A 264 -15.80 7.32 4.30
CA PHE A 264 -16.61 7.54 5.50
C PHE A 264 -18.09 7.51 5.12
N THR A 265 -18.89 6.70 5.82
CA THR A 265 -20.28 6.46 5.45
C THR A 265 -21.22 6.57 6.64
N THR A 266 -22.46 7.01 6.39
CA THR A 266 -23.56 6.94 7.35
C THR A 266 -24.34 5.61 7.23
N LYS A 267 -24.12 4.87 6.13
CA LYS A 267 -24.82 3.61 5.83
C LYS A 267 -24.11 2.44 6.50
N VAL A 268 -24.59 2.05 7.68
CA VAL A 268 -24.14 0.89 8.45
C VAL A 268 -25.33 0.08 8.96
N SER A 269 -25.09 -1.15 9.44
CA SER A 269 -26.16 -2.01 9.99
C SER A 269 -26.83 -1.37 11.21
N LYS A 270 -28.10 -1.72 11.45
CA LYS A 270 -28.87 -1.26 12.63
C LYS A 270 -28.12 -1.58 13.93
N ALA A 271 -27.59 -2.80 14.07
CA ALA A 271 -26.80 -3.23 15.23
C ALA A 271 -25.58 -2.32 15.49
N LYS A 272 -24.86 -1.91 14.42
CA LYS A 272 -23.73 -1.00 14.57
C LYS A 272 -24.15 0.41 14.97
N LYS A 273 -25.29 0.90 14.45
CA LYS A 273 -25.88 2.18 14.89
C LYS A 273 -26.33 2.14 16.33
N MET A 274 -26.97 1.06 16.77
CA MET A 274 -27.39 0.88 18.16
C MET A 274 -26.21 0.81 19.11
N LYS A 275 -25.11 0.13 18.73
CA LYS A 275 -23.88 0.05 19.52
C LYS A 275 -23.16 1.40 19.67
N PHE A 276 -23.28 2.28 18.70
CA PHE A 276 -22.60 3.58 18.64
C PHE A 276 -23.55 4.69 18.17
N PRO A 277 -24.62 4.99 18.94
CA PRO A 277 -25.67 5.93 18.53
C PRO A 277 -25.15 7.36 18.35
N GLN A 278 -24.09 7.71 19.09
CA GLN A 278 -23.43 9.01 19.05
C GLN A 278 -22.65 9.28 17.76
N TYR A 279 -22.39 8.24 16.94
CA TYR A 279 -21.58 8.42 15.73
C TYR A 279 -22.42 8.45 14.47
N ARG A 280 -22.31 9.55 13.72
CA ARG A 280 -22.95 9.72 12.41
C ARG A 280 -22.21 8.99 11.29
N TYR A 281 -20.87 9.03 11.29
CA TYR A 281 -20.01 8.46 10.26
C TYR A 281 -19.18 7.29 10.78
N PHE A 282 -18.94 6.33 9.87
CA PHE A 282 -18.13 5.14 10.12
C PHE A 282 -17.13 4.92 8.97
N PRO A 283 -15.92 4.43 9.25
CA PRO A 283 -14.99 4.07 8.19
C PRO A 283 -15.52 2.88 7.40
N THR A 284 -15.40 2.93 6.09
CA THR A 284 -15.70 1.83 5.17
C THR A 284 -14.63 1.74 4.09
N VAL A 285 -14.54 0.59 3.43
CA VAL A 285 -13.60 0.41 2.32
C VAL A 285 -14.12 1.13 1.08
N HIS A 286 -13.29 1.96 0.47
CA HIS A 286 -13.66 2.69 -0.74
C HIS A 286 -14.01 1.74 -1.90
N VAL A 287 -15.02 2.10 -2.70
CA VAL A 287 -15.57 1.26 -3.79
C VAL A 287 -14.48 0.84 -4.79
N LYS A 288 -13.57 1.75 -5.17
CA LYS A 288 -12.45 1.44 -6.07
C LYS A 288 -11.58 0.29 -5.55
N LYS A 289 -11.30 0.25 -4.23
CA LYS A 289 -10.50 -0.83 -3.62
C LYS A 289 -11.24 -2.17 -3.60
N ARG A 290 -12.56 -2.14 -3.40
CA ARG A 290 -13.41 -3.35 -3.51
C ARG A 290 -13.45 -3.88 -4.94
N LYS A 291 -13.62 -3.01 -5.94
CA LYS A 291 -13.58 -3.39 -7.35
C LYS A 291 -12.22 -3.99 -7.73
N LYS A 292 -11.12 -3.33 -7.37
CA LYS A 292 -9.76 -3.82 -7.64
C LYS A 292 -9.49 -5.19 -7.04
N LEU A 293 -9.94 -5.45 -5.81
CA LEU A 293 -9.84 -6.80 -5.22
C LEU A 293 -10.59 -7.80 -6.09
N LYS A 294 -11.86 -7.54 -6.42
CA LYS A 294 -12.69 -8.46 -7.22
C LYS A 294 -12.10 -8.74 -8.61
N GLU A 295 -11.53 -7.74 -9.26
CA GLU A 295 -10.83 -7.88 -10.54
C GLU A 295 -9.60 -8.78 -10.42
N SER A 296 -8.76 -8.52 -9.43
CA SER A 296 -7.57 -9.34 -9.18
C SER A 296 -7.90 -10.79 -8.82
N LEU A 297 -9.02 -11.02 -8.13
CA LEU A 297 -9.53 -12.36 -7.84
C LEU A 297 -10.13 -13.02 -9.09
N ARG A 298 -10.76 -12.24 -9.99
CA ARG A 298 -11.28 -12.74 -11.27
C ARG A 298 -10.17 -13.34 -12.13
N ILE A 299 -9.02 -12.67 -12.19
CA ILE A 299 -7.83 -13.16 -12.91
C ILE A 299 -7.28 -14.41 -12.23
N LEU A 300 -7.13 -14.40 -10.92
CA LEU A 300 -6.58 -15.54 -10.15
C LEU A 300 -7.46 -16.79 -10.23
N LEU A 301 -8.78 -16.60 -10.21
CA LEU A 301 -9.79 -17.66 -10.24
C LEU A 301 -10.38 -17.87 -11.66
N ASP A 302 -9.63 -17.51 -12.71
CA ASP A 302 -10.04 -17.85 -14.08
C ASP A 302 -10.00 -19.37 -14.23
N ARG A 303 -11.05 -19.93 -14.83
CA ARG A 303 -11.16 -21.37 -15.08
C ARG A 303 -10.04 -21.93 -15.98
N ARG A 304 -9.32 -21.06 -16.69
CA ARG A 304 -8.18 -21.37 -17.54
C ARG A 304 -6.84 -21.11 -16.86
N ALA A 305 -6.85 -20.71 -15.57
CA ALA A 305 -5.63 -20.42 -14.83
C ALA A 305 -4.69 -21.65 -14.81
N ARG A 306 -3.44 -21.42 -15.15
CA ARG A 306 -2.38 -22.45 -15.14
C ARG A 306 -1.71 -22.51 -13.76
N GLY A 307 -1.09 -23.66 -13.45
CA GLY A 307 -0.18 -23.76 -12.29
C GLY A 307 -0.73 -24.52 -11.08
N GLY A 308 -1.79 -25.33 -11.25
CA GLY A 308 -2.29 -26.25 -10.22
C GLY A 308 -3.14 -25.58 -9.13
N ILE A 309 -3.96 -26.38 -8.46
CA ILE A 309 -4.92 -25.94 -7.45
C ILE A 309 -4.20 -25.37 -6.22
N ASP A 310 -3.16 -26.03 -5.73
CA ASP A 310 -2.48 -25.62 -4.49
C ASP A 310 -1.79 -24.26 -4.63
N ARG A 311 -1.23 -23.97 -5.81
CA ARG A 311 -0.69 -22.63 -6.11
C ARG A 311 -1.80 -21.56 -6.07
N ILE A 312 -2.98 -21.88 -6.62
CA ILE A 312 -4.13 -20.95 -6.63
C ILE A 312 -4.64 -20.75 -5.20
N LYS A 313 -4.83 -21.83 -4.41
CA LYS A 313 -5.21 -21.76 -2.99
C LYS A 313 -4.26 -20.86 -2.19
N ARG A 314 -2.95 -21.09 -2.32
CA ARG A 314 -1.92 -20.30 -1.64
C ARG A 314 -1.98 -18.82 -2.02
N LYS A 315 -2.06 -18.50 -3.31
CA LYS A 315 -2.17 -17.11 -3.80
C LYS A 315 -3.47 -16.45 -3.34
N LEU A 316 -4.60 -17.17 -3.35
CA LEU A 316 -5.88 -16.69 -2.86
C LEU A 316 -5.80 -16.34 -1.36
N ARG A 317 -5.28 -17.27 -0.56
CA ARG A 317 -5.10 -17.09 0.88
C ARG A 317 -4.24 -15.88 1.21
N LEU A 318 -3.07 -15.74 0.57
CA LEU A 318 -2.17 -14.61 0.78
C LEU A 318 -2.83 -13.27 0.44
N LYS A 319 -3.52 -13.21 -0.70
CA LYS A 319 -4.21 -12.00 -1.16
C LYS A 319 -5.35 -11.60 -0.24
N LEU A 320 -6.22 -12.52 0.12
CA LEU A 320 -7.37 -12.25 0.99
C LEU A 320 -6.94 -11.93 2.42
N ARG A 321 -5.95 -12.66 2.96
CA ARG A 321 -5.39 -12.40 4.30
C ARG A 321 -4.77 -11.01 4.39
N GLY A 322 -3.94 -10.63 3.41
CA GLY A 322 -3.33 -9.30 3.37
C GLY A 322 -4.38 -8.19 3.31
N TRP A 323 -5.39 -8.35 2.44
CA TRP A 323 -6.49 -7.40 2.30
C TRP A 323 -7.36 -7.33 3.58
N ALA A 324 -7.70 -8.47 4.18
CA ALA A 324 -8.44 -8.53 5.43
C ALA A 324 -7.70 -7.82 6.57
N ASN A 325 -6.40 -8.09 6.72
CA ASN A 325 -5.59 -7.47 7.77
C ASN A 325 -5.55 -5.94 7.65
N TYR A 326 -5.56 -5.42 6.42
CA TYR A 326 -5.56 -3.98 6.20
C TYR A 326 -6.92 -3.34 6.52
N PHE A 327 -8.04 -3.94 6.08
CA PHE A 327 -9.36 -3.34 6.11
C PHE A 327 -10.31 -3.88 7.19
N LYS A 328 -9.93 -4.88 8.00
CA LYS A 328 -10.82 -5.68 8.86
C LYS A 328 -11.91 -4.92 9.63
N LYS A 329 -11.61 -3.73 10.15
CA LYS A 329 -12.57 -2.93 10.96
C LYS A 329 -13.51 -2.05 10.12
N ALA A 330 -13.31 -1.98 8.80
CA ALA A 330 -14.05 -1.10 7.90
C ALA A 330 -14.87 -1.83 6.85
N VAL A 331 -14.81 -3.16 6.81
CA VAL A 331 -15.50 -3.95 5.78
C VAL A 331 -16.95 -4.21 6.19
N PRO A 332 -17.94 -3.89 5.35
CA PRO A 332 -19.32 -4.31 5.57
C PRO A 332 -19.44 -5.84 5.45
N ILE A 333 -20.00 -6.49 6.48
CA ILE A 333 -20.08 -7.95 6.53
C ILE A 333 -20.91 -8.54 5.37
N SER A 334 -22.02 -7.87 5.00
CA SER A 334 -22.85 -8.27 3.86
C SER A 334 -22.05 -8.35 2.56
N TRP A 335 -21.22 -7.34 2.28
CA TRP A 335 -20.36 -7.36 1.10
C TRP A 335 -19.31 -8.49 1.15
N VAL A 336 -18.82 -8.85 2.32
CA VAL A 336 -17.90 -9.98 2.50
C VAL A 336 -18.58 -11.30 2.19
N GLN A 337 -19.81 -11.47 2.65
CA GLN A 337 -20.63 -12.66 2.40
C GLN A 337 -20.91 -12.82 0.89
N ASP A 338 -21.27 -11.74 0.21
CA ASP A 338 -21.44 -11.71 -1.24
C ASP A 338 -20.15 -12.06 -1.98
N LEU A 339 -19.02 -11.51 -1.52
CA LEU A 339 -17.71 -11.80 -2.12
C LEU A 339 -17.31 -13.25 -1.93
N ASP A 340 -17.45 -13.80 -0.72
CA ASP A 340 -17.14 -15.21 -0.42
C ASP A 340 -18.04 -16.15 -1.21
N SER A 341 -19.34 -15.85 -1.33
CA SER A 341 -20.25 -16.60 -2.18
C SER A 341 -19.80 -16.59 -3.64
N TRP A 342 -19.39 -15.44 -4.15
CA TRP A 342 -18.86 -15.31 -5.50
C TRP A 342 -17.54 -16.07 -5.68
N ILE A 343 -16.61 -16.01 -4.70
CA ILE A 343 -15.35 -16.79 -4.72
C ILE A 343 -15.65 -18.29 -4.79
N ARG A 344 -16.53 -18.81 -3.93
CA ARG A 344 -16.91 -20.23 -3.92
C ARG A 344 -17.46 -20.67 -5.26
N ARG A 345 -18.30 -19.86 -5.89
CA ARG A 345 -18.80 -20.12 -7.24
C ARG A 345 -17.68 -20.24 -8.27
N ARG A 346 -16.69 -19.34 -8.22
CA ARG A 346 -15.53 -19.39 -9.12
C ARG A 346 -14.63 -20.60 -8.84
N VAL A 347 -14.46 -20.97 -7.59
CA VAL A 347 -13.72 -22.19 -7.19
C VAL A 347 -14.40 -23.44 -7.74
N ARG A 348 -15.72 -23.56 -7.61
CA ARG A 348 -16.47 -24.69 -8.20
C ARG A 348 -16.27 -24.75 -9.72
N GLN A 349 -16.30 -23.63 -10.43
CA GLN A 349 -16.02 -23.60 -11.88
C GLN A 349 -14.61 -24.07 -12.22
N LEU A 350 -13.63 -23.66 -11.42
CA LEU A 350 -12.24 -24.05 -11.59
C LEU A 350 -12.07 -25.56 -11.43
N LEU A 351 -12.57 -26.11 -10.32
CA LEU A 351 -12.50 -27.53 -10.00
C LEU A 351 -13.22 -28.35 -11.06
N TRP A 352 -14.46 -27.99 -11.43
CA TRP A 352 -15.22 -28.66 -12.46
C TRP A 352 -14.51 -28.70 -13.82
N LYS A 353 -13.86 -27.63 -14.20
CA LYS A 353 -13.06 -27.64 -15.43
C LYS A 353 -11.83 -28.52 -15.33
N GLN A 354 -11.17 -28.59 -14.17
CA GLN A 354 -9.97 -29.41 -13.99
C GLN A 354 -10.27 -30.90 -13.98
N TRP A 355 -11.44 -31.28 -13.52
CA TRP A 355 -11.86 -32.71 -13.56
C TRP A 355 -12.08 -33.24 -14.98
N LYS A 356 -12.14 -32.40 -15.99
CA LYS A 356 -12.23 -32.68 -17.43
C LYS A 356 -13.24 -33.76 -17.84
N LYS A 357 -12.88 -35.03 -17.59
CA LYS A 357 -13.66 -36.21 -18.02
C LYS A 357 -14.83 -36.52 -17.05
N PRO A 358 -15.99 -36.97 -17.55
CA PRO A 358 -17.14 -37.33 -16.71
C PRO A 358 -16.80 -38.33 -15.59
N ALA A 359 -16.00 -39.34 -15.88
CA ALA A 359 -15.57 -40.32 -14.89
C ALA A 359 -14.81 -39.69 -13.71
N ASN A 360 -13.91 -38.70 -13.99
CA ASN A 360 -13.23 -37.97 -12.94
C ASN A 360 -14.19 -37.07 -12.13
N ARG A 361 -15.16 -36.42 -12.80
CA ARG A 361 -16.19 -35.61 -12.12
C ARG A 361 -17.02 -36.48 -11.19
N TYR A 362 -17.42 -37.68 -11.64
CA TYR A 362 -18.14 -38.63 -10.84
C TYR A 362 -17.35 -39.08 -9.61
N ARG A 363 -16.10 -39.53 -9.80
CA ARG A 363 -15.21 -39.92 -8.70
C ARG A 363 -15.01 -38.77 -7.67
N GLU A 364 -14.72 -37.60 -8.14
CA GLU A 364 -14.46 -36.44 -7.27
C GLU A 364 -15.72 -35.96 -6.51
N LEU A 365 -16.89 -36.06 -7.12
CA LEU A 365 -18.17 -35.78 -6.45
C LEU A 365 -18.51 -36.85 -5.45
N LYS A 366 -18.36 -38.13 -5.78
CA LYS A 366 -18.67 -39.26 -4.91
C LYS A 366 -17.77 -39.27 -3.67
N LEU A 367 -16.50 -38.92 -3.84
CA LEU A 367 -15.56 -38.78 -2.73
C LEU A 367 -16.02 -37.75 -1.69
N ARG A 368 -16.60 -36.63 -2.16
CA ARG A 368 -17.02 -35.52 -1.32
C ARG A 368 -18.47 -35.59 -0.86
N TRP A 369 -19.26 -36.39 -1.54
CA TRP A 369 -20.69 -36.54 -1.28
C TRP A 369 -21.15 -37.95 -1.58
N ASN A 370 -20.76 -38.88 -0.74
CA ASN A 370 -20.99 -40.32 -0.94
C ASN A 370 -22.48 -40.76 -0.89
N LYS A 371 -23.34 -39.98 -0.20
CA LYS A 371 -24.79 -40.23 -0.08
C LYS A 371 -25.64 -39.49 -1.13
N ALA A 372 -25.04 -38.93 -2.17
CA ALA A 372 -25.78 -38.13 -3.14
C ALA A 372 -26.57 -39.00 -4.12
N PRO A 373 -27.89 -38.81 -4.27
CA PRO A 373 -28.65 -39.43 -5.33
C PRO A 373 -28.24 -38.81 -6.68
N ASN A 374 -28.20 -39.61 -7.72
CA ASN A 374 -27.99 -39.16 -9.11
C ASN A 374 -26.69 -38.39 -9.40
N VAL A 375 -25.61 -38.60 -8.65
CA VAL A 375 -24.29 -37.95 -8.90
C VAL A 375 -23.81 -38.21 -10.32
N GLU A 376 -24.10 -39.43 -10.82
CA GLU A 376 -23.73 -39.85 -12.16
C GLU A 376 -24.34 -38.96 -13.24
N LYS A 377 -25.66 -38.73 -13.17
CA LYS A 377 -26.39 -37.85 -14.09
C LYS A 377 -25.78 -36.45 -14.17
N PHE A 378 -25.29 -35.91 -13.05
CA PHE A 378 -24.63 -34.60 -13.04
C PHE A 378 -23.21 -34.66 -13.58
N ALA A 379 -22.46 -35.72 -13.27
CA ALA A 379 -21.08 -35.87 -13.76
C ALA A 379 -21.01 -35.99 -15.28
N TYR A 380 -21.99 -36.64 -15.89
CA TYR A 380 -22.13 -36.84 -17.35
C TYR A 380 -22.91 -35.69 -18.02
N SER A 381 -23.42 -34.73 -17.28
CA SER A 381 -24.17 -33.60 -17.84
C SER A 381 -23.36 -32.79 -18.83
N SER A 382 -23.96 -32.43 -19.98
CA SER A 382 -23.44 -31.50 -20.98
C SER A 382 -23.67 -30.02 -20.62
N ASN A 383 -24.29 -29.74 -19.49
CA ASN A 383 -24.63 -28.38 -19.08
C ASN A 383 -23.41 -27.45 -19.05
N ARG A 384 -23.61 -26.18 -19.42
CA ARG A 384 -22.56 -25.16 -19.38
C ARG A 384 -22.01 -24.97 -17.96
N TYR A 385 -20.73 -24.66 -17.85
CA TYR A 385 -20.01 -24.49 -16.57
C TYR A 385 -20.73 -23.56 -15.57
N TRP A 386 -21.40 -22.55 -16.07
CA TRP A 386 -22.12 -21.60 -15.22
C TRP A 386 -23.36 -22.21 -14.58
N HIS A 387 -24.11 -22.98 -15.34
CA HIS A 387 -25.31 -23.65 -14.85
C HIS A 387 -24.96 -24.74 -13.82
N ILE A 388 -24.00 -25.59 -14.14
CA ILE A 388 -23.65 -26.74 -13.27
C ILE A 388 -23.16 -26.32 -11.89
N VAL A 389 -22.45 -25.20 -11.75
CA VAL A 389 -21.94 -24.71 -10.45
C VAL A 389 -23.03 -24.10 -9.56
N THR A 390 -24.22 -23.85 -10.11
CA THR A 390 -25.40 -23.42 -9.35
C THR A 390 -26.33 -24.56 -9.00
N CYS A 391 -26.10 -25.77 -9.56
CA CYS A 391 -26.90 -26.95 -9.25
C CYS A 391 -26.61 -27.48 -7.84
N ARG A 392 -27.64 -27.98 -7.18
CA ARG A 392 -27.61 -28.53 -5.81
C ARG A 392 -26.48 -29.53 -5.59
N PRO A 393 -26.21 -30.53 -6.45
CA PRO A 393 -25.15 -31.51 -6.25
C PRO A 393 -23.78 -30.88 -6.07
N LEU A 394 -23.43 -29.90 -6.90
CA LEU A 394 -22.13 -29.24 -6.81
C LEU A 394 -22.05 -28.23 -5.63
N GLN A 395 -23.18 -27.63 -5.28
CA GLN A 395 -23.26 -26.77 -4.12
C GLN A 395 -23.14 -27.53 -2.81
N THR A 396 -23.66 -28.76 -2.74
CA THR A 396 -23.56 -29.62 -1.57
C THR A 396 -22.20 -30.32 -1.50
N GLY A 397 -21.78 -30.98 -2.58
CA GLY A 397 -20.51 -31.72 -2.64
C GLY A 397 -19.28 -30.82 -2.54
N LEU A 398 -19.39 -29.52 -2.95
CA LEU A 398 -18.40 -28.48 -2.73
C LEU A 398 -19.00 -27.35 -1.89
N GLY A 399 -19.66 -27.72 -0.80
CA GLY A 399 -20.23 -26.79 0.17
C GLY A 399 -19.15 -26.01 0.93
N ASN A 400 -19.57 -25.06 1.76
CA ASN A 400 -18.64 -24.20 2.50
C ASN A 400 -17.69 -25.03 3.37
N ASN A 401 -18.22 -25.99 4.13
CA ASN A 401 -17.44 -26.83 5.04
C ASN A 401 -16.42 -27.69 4.27
N VAL A 402 -16.82 -28.26 3.11
CA VAL A 402 -15.94 -29.08 2.28
C VAL A 402 -14.81 -28.19 1.69
N LEU A 403 -15.13 -27.03 1.14
CA LEU A 403 -14.12 -26.13 0.61
C LEU A 403 -13.15 -25.64 1.71
N GLU A 404 -13.66 -25.37 2.91
CA GLU A 404 -12.82 -24.97 4.04
C GLU A 404 -11.91 -26.11 4.52
N SER A 405 -12.42 -27.35 4.65
CA SER A 405 -11.62 -28.51 5.01
C SER A 405 -10.53 -28.82 3.97
N GLU A 406 -10.78 -28.53 2.71
CA GLU A 406 -9.79 -28.61 1.64
C GLU A 406 -8.80 -27.43 1.59
N GLY A 407 -8.88 -26.51 2.54
CA GLY A 407 -7.94 -25.38 2.68
C GLY A 407 -8.26 -24.14 1.83
N TRP A 408 -9.47 -24.04 1.28
CA TRP A 408 -9.93 -22.80 0.64
C TRP A 408 -10.23 -21.73 1.69
N TYR A 409 -9.70 -20.53 1.46
CA TYR A 409 -9.78 -19.44 2.45
C TYR A 409 -11.14 -18.75 2.40
N SER A 410 -11.82 -18.62 3.54
CA SER A 410 -13.02 -17.80 3.74
C SER A 410 -12.64 -16.46 4.35
N LEU A 411 -12.99 -15.38 3.67
CA LEU A 411 -12.77 -14.02 4.15
C LEU A 411 -13.71 -13.69 5.32
N GLU A 412 -14.95 -14.16 5.26
CA GLU A 412 -15.94 -13.97 6.32
C GLU A 412 -15.46 -14.58 7.64
N LYS A 413 -15.03 -15.84 7.61
CA LYS A 413 -14.53 -16.54 8.80
C LYS A 413 -13.33 -15.82 9.40
N ALA A 414 -12.36 -15.43 8.55
CA ALA A 414 -11.18 -14.71 9.00
C ALA A 414 -11.49 -13.35 9.65
N LEU A 415 -12.51 -12.64 9.16
CA LEU A 415 -12.92 -11.36 9.73
C LEU A 415 -13.70 -11.52 11.03
N ARG A 416 -14.54 -12.56 11.15
CA ARG A 416 -15.26 -12.88 12.41
C ARG A 416 -14.28 -13.27 13.51
N THR A 417 -13.34 -14.17 13.26
CA THR A 417 -12.32 -14.59 14.23
C THR A 417 -11.44 -13.43 14.67
N ALA A 418 -11.12 -12.50 13.76
CA ALA A 418 -10.32 -11.31 14.06
C ALA A 418 -11.09 -10.19 14.80
N SER A 419 -12.42 -10.31 14.91
CA SER A 419 -13.27 -9.32 15.62
C SER A 419 -13.55 -9.68 17.07
N GLY A 420 -13.06 -10.83 17.55
CA GLY A 420 -13.14 -11.21 18.97
C GLY A 420 -14.59 -11.37 19.45
N THR A 421 -15.39 -12.10 18.72
CA THR A 421 -16.69 -12.62 19.16
C THR A 421 -16.73 -14.07 18.87
#